data_e7df9975712400ecb6ddc85d51344ba6
#
_entry.id   e7df9975712400ecb6ddc85d51344ba6
#
_cell.length_a   1.000
_cell.length_b   1.000
_cell.length_c   1.000
_cell.angle_alpha   90.00
_cell.angle_beta   90.00
_cell.angle_gamma   90.00
#
_symmetry.space_group_name_H-M   'P 1'
#
loop_
_entity.id
_entity.type
_entity.pdbx_description
1 polymer ?
#
loop_
_entity_poly.entity_id
_entity_poly.type
_entity_poly.pdbx_seq_one_letter_code
_entity_poly.pdbx_strand_id
1 'polypeptide(L)'
;MKLKTAHGEFNVRDMKFPARRKLHRFEIKTVTSNGDVSQEKFFDILEWVREYAFKDSEKELSHLDDNDIDEVLSDVYQQYKGPSKKKT
;
A
#
# COMPACT_ATOMS: atom_id res chain seq x y z
N MET A 1 12.81 -4.41 -0.76
CA MET A 1 13.29 -3.08 -0.34
C MET A 1 12.95 -2.81 1.11
N LYS A 2 13.74 -2.01 1.76
CA LYS A 2 13.48 -1.66 3.15
C LYS A 2 12.72 -0.34 3.22
N LEU A 3 11.70 -0.30 4.07
CA LEU A 3 10.87 0.87 4.24
C LEU A 3 10.79 1.23 5.72
N LYS A 4 11.09 2.48 6.04
CA LYS A 4 10.97 2.99 7.40
C LYS A 4 9.59 3.61 7.59
N THR A 5 8.92 3.20 8.64
CA THR A 5 7.61 3.74 8.99
C THR A 5 7.64 4.24 10.43
N ALA A 6 6.55 4.87 10.86
CA ALA A 6 6.41 5.30 12.25
C ALA A 6 6.46 4.11 13.22
N HIS A 7 6.21 2.91 12.73
CA HIS A 7 6.12 1.70 13.56
C HIS A 7 7.30 0.75 13.34
N GLY A 8 8.37 1.23 12.73
CA GLY A 8 9.58 0.46 12.52
C GLY A 8 9.93 0.31 11.06
N GLU A 9 10.96 -0.50 10.81
CA GLU A 9 11.44 -0.76 9.47
C GLU A 9 10.94 -2.12 9.00
N PHE A 10 10.44 -2.16 7.77
CA PHE A 10 9.91 -3.38 7.18
C PHE A 10 10.58 -3.67 5.85
N ASN A 11 10.77 -4.96 5.59
CA ASN A 11 11.31 -5.39 4.30
C ASN A 11 10.14 -5.80 3.42
N VAL A 12 9.86 -5.00 2.39
CA VAL A 12 8.72 -5.21 1.50
C VAL A 12 9.19 -5.55 0.10
N ARG A 13 8.33 -6.24 -0.66
CA ARG A 13 8.63 -6.63 -2.02
C ARG A 13 8.71 -5.39 -2.91
N ASP A 14 9.65 -5.39 -3.85
CA ASP A 14 9.75 -4.30 -4.82
C ASP A 14 8.55 -4.32 -5.77
N MET A 15 8.10 -3.12 -6.15
CA MET A 15 7.00 -2.99 -7.09
C MET A 15 7.49 -3.27 -8.51
N LYS A 16 6.90 -4.29 -9.15
CA LYS A 16 7.22 -4.65 -10.52
C LYS A 16 6.07 -4.23 -11.44
N PHE A 17 6.37 -4.14 -12.71
CA PHE A 17 5.42 -3.60 -13.69
C PHE A 17 4.05 -4.28 -13.67
N PRO A 18 3.92 -5.62 -13.69
CA PRO A 18 2.60 -6.23 -13.66
C PRO A 18 1.80 -5.90 -12.40
N ALA A 19 2.50 -5.82 -11.26
CA ALA A 19 1.84 -5.48 -10.00
C ALA A 19 1.42 -4.01 -9.98
N ARG A 20 2.24 -3.13 -10.55
CA ARG A 20 1.89 -1.71 -10.64
C ARG A 20 0.62 -1.51 -11.47
N ARG A 21 0.46 -2.29 -12.51
CA ARG A 21 -0.76 -2.21 -13.33
C ARG A 21 -1.99 -2.64 -12.54
N LYS A 22 -1.87 -3.68 -11.72
CA LYS A 22 -2.96 -4.12 -10.86
C LYS A 22 -3.33 -3.03 -9.85
N LEU A 23 -2.32 -2.45 -9.22
CA LEU A 23 -2.54 -1.37 -8.26
C LEU A 23 -3.23 -0.19 -8.94
N HIS A 24 -2.79 0.16 -10.12
CA HIS A 24 -3.39 1.27 -10.87
C HIS A 24 -4.87 1.01 -11.16
N ARG A 25 -5.25 -0.22 -11.47
CA ARG A 25 -6.65 -0.58 -11.69
C ARG A 25 -7.48 -0.39 -10.41
N PHE A 26 -6.93 -0.76 -9.27
CA PHE A 26 -7.60 -0.50 -7.99
C PHE A 26 -7.78 0.99 -7.77
N GLU A 27 -6.76 1.77 -8.08
CA GLU A 27 -6.82 3.23 -7.90
C GLU A 27 -7.93 3.85 -8.76
N ILE A 28 -8.06 3.40 -9.99
CA ILE A 28 -9.10 3.88 -10.90
C ILE A 28 -10.50 3.59 -10.30
N LYS A 29 -10.68 2.41 -9.74
CA LYS A 29 -11.95 2.03 -9.13
C LYS A 29 -12.23 2.75 -7.82
N THR A 30 -11.21 3.27 -7.19
CA THR A 30 -11.34 3.95 -5.89
C THR A 30 -11.95 5.34 -6.04
N VAL A 31 -11.73 5.98 -7.18
CA VAL A 31 -12.25 7.32 -7.42
C VAL A 31 -13.69 7.22 -7.93
N THR A 32 -14.59 7.95 -7.27
CA THR A 32 -16.00 7.99 -7.68
C THR A 32 -16.18 8.93 -8.87
N SER A 33 -17.37 8.93 -9.45
CA SER A 33 -17.70 9.81 -10.58
C SER A 33 -17.55 11.29 -10.25
N ASN A 34 -17.61 11.64 -8.95
CA ASN A 34 -17.44 13.02 -8.50
C ASN A 34 -15.98 13.35 -8.17
N GLY A 35 -15.07 12.40 -8.36
CA GLY A 35 -13.67 12.60 -8.02
C GLY A 35 -13.32 12.30 -6.58
N ASP A 36 -14.30 11.92 -5.77
CA ASP A 36 -14.06 11.57 -4.37
C ASP A 36 -13.46 10.17 -4.25
N VAL A 37 -12.69 9.96 -3.19
CA VAL A 37 -12.10 8.66 -2.92
C VAL A 37 -13.06 7.83 -2.07
N SER A 38 -13.40 6.63 -2.56
CA SER A 38 -14.21 5.69 -1.81
C SER A 38 -13.34 5.02 -0.74
N GLN A 39 -13.72 5.16 0.53
CA GLN A 39 -12.97 4.54 1.61
C GLN A 39 -13.01 3.03 1.55
N GLU A 40 -14.14 2.47 1.17
CA GLU A 40 -14.26 1.03 1.00
C GLU A 40 -13.28 0.50 -0.03
N LYS A 41 -13.19 1.18 -1.17
CA LYS A 41 -12.23 0.80 -2.22
C LYS A 41 -10.79 1.03 -1.81
N PHE A 42 -10.57 2.06 -0.98
CA PHE A 42 -9.24 2.31 -0.47
C PHE A 42 -8.77 1.17 0.44
N PHE A 43 -9.66 0.62 1.25
CA PHE A 43 -9.32 -0.55 2.05
C PHE A 43 -8.98 -1.76 1.18
N ASP A 44 -9.63 -1.90 0.02
CA ASP A 44 -9.27 -2.95 -0.93
C ASP A 44 -7.84 -2.78 -1.42
N ILE A 45 -7.41 -1.54 -1.65
CA ILE A 45 -6.03 -1.24 -2.03
C ILE A 45 -5.08 -1.68 -0.91
N LEU A 46 -5.40 -1.34 0.34
CA LEU A 46 -4.54 -1.70 1.46
C LEU A 46 -4.44 -3.22 1.63
N GLU A 47 -5.55 -3.94 1.44
CA GLU A 47 -5.53 -5.40 1.49
C GLU A 47 -4.64 -5.98 0.41
N TRP A 48 -4.74 -5.46 -0.79
CA TRP A 48 -3.88 -5.91 -1.89
C TRP A 48 -2.42 -5.63 -1.58
N VAL A 49 -2.13 -4.44 -1.04
CA VAL A 49 -0.77 -4.05 -0.67
C VAL A 49 -0.22 -5.02 0.38
N ARG A 50 -1.03 -5.36 1.38
CA ARG A 50 -0.63 -6.28 2.43
C ARG A 50 -0.22 -7.63 1.85
N GLU A 51 -1.03 -8.16 0.96
CA GLU A 51 -0.75 -9.47 0.36
C GLU A 51 0.47 -9.43 -0.56
N TYR A 52 0.64 -8.33 -1.28
CA TYR A 52 1.75 -8.21 -2.23
C TYR A 52 3.09 -7.90 -1.54
N ALA A 53 3.08 -6.96 -0.61
CA ALA A 53 4.31 -6.42 -0.04
C ALA A 53 4.98 -7.37 0.95
N PHE A 54 4.19 -8.11 1.71
CA PHE A 54 4.69 -8.96 2.78
C PHE A 54 4.54 -10.41 2.44
N LYS A 55 5.63 -11.16 2.64
CA LYS A 55 5.64 -12.60 2.37
C LYS A 55 4.70 -13.32 3.33
N ASP A 56 4.69 -12.89 4.59
CA ASP A 56 3.82 -13.44 5.62
C ASP A 56 3.35 -12.28 6.49
N SER A 57 2.31 -11.59 6.02
CA SER A 57 1.84 -10.39 6.67
C SER A 57 1.33 -10.64 8.10
N GLU A 58 0.70 -11.79 8.33
CA GLU A 58 0.21 -12.11 9.65
C GLU A 58 1.34 -12.16 10.67
N LYS A 59 2.46 -12.75 10.30
CA LYS A 59 3.61 -12.86 11.17
C LYS A 59 4.37 -11.55 11.29
N GLU A 60 4.60 -10.90 10.15
CA GLU A 60 5.43 -9.70 10.10
C GLU A 60 4.76 -8.51 10.78
N LEU A 61 3.43 -8.48 10.78
CA LEU A 61 2.65 -7.38 11.36
C LEU A 61 1.97 -7.77 12.67
N SER A 62 2.30 -8.94 13.22
CA SER A 62 1.60 -9.47 14.40
C SER A 62 1.78 -8.63 15.65
N HIS A 63 2.83 -7.82 15.71
CA HIS A 63 3.12 -6.98 16.88
C HIS A 63 2.38 -5.64 16.85
N LEU A 64 1.60 -5.39 15.79
CA LEU A 64 0.89 -4.12 15.61
C LEU A 64 -0.61 -4.32 15.79
N ASP A 65 -1.30 -3.28 16.24
CA ASP A 65 -2.75 -3.30 16.26
C ASP A 65 -3.30 -2.90 14.87
N ASP A 66 -4.62 -2.98 14.71
CA ASP A 66 -5.25 -2.75 13.41
C ASP A 66 -4.96 -1.35 12.86
N ASN A 67 -5.00 -0.34 13.72
CA ASN A 67 -4.72 1.03 13.28
C ASN A 67 -3.28 1.19 12.83
N ASP A 68 -2.35 0.58 13.56
CA ASP A 68 -0.93 0.65 13.22
C ASP A 68 -0.65 -0.09 11.92
N ILE A 69 -1.33 -1.24 11.72
CA ILE A 69 -1.20 -1.98 10.46
C ILE A 69 -1.67 -1.11 9.29
N ASP A 70 -2.82 -0.46 9.44
CA ASP A 70 -3.34 0.43 8.39
C ASP A 70 -2.35 1.56 8.08
N GLU A 71 -1.70 2.12 9.10
CA GLU A 71 -0.70 3.15 8.90
C GLU A 71 0.52 2.63 8.13
N VAL A 72 0.99 1.43 8.49
CA VAL A 72 2.11 0.81 7.78
C VAL A 72 1.73 0.54 6.33
N LEU A 73 0.55 -0.02 6.09
CA LEU A 73 0.10 -0.31 4.73
C LEU A 73 -0.05 0.97 3.91
N SER A 74 -0.52 2.03 4.54
CA SER A 74 -0.62 3.33 3.89
C SER A 74 0.75 3.85 3.48
N ASP A 75 1.74 3.72 4.37
CA ASP A 75 3.12 4.11 4.05
C ASP A 75 3.69 3.29 2.90
N VAL A 76 3.44 1.98 2.90
CA VAL A 76 3.88 1.09 1.83
C VAL A 76 3.21 1.51 0.51
N TYR A 77 1.93 1.79 0.55
CA TYR A 77 1.19 2.24 -0.62
C TYR A 77 1.79 3.53 -1.18
N GLN A 78 2.08 4.51 -0.32
CA GLN A 78 2.70 5.76 -0.76
C GLN A 78 4.04 5.51 -1.43
N GLN A 79 4.81 4.58 -0.89
CA GLN A 79 6.10 4.22 -1.48
C GLN A 79 5.92 3.55 -2.85
N TYR A 80 4.93 2.69 -2.98
CA TYR A 80 4.64 2.01 -4.24
C TYR A 80 4.07 2.96 -5.29
N LYS A 81 3.26 3.88 -4.85
CA LYS A 81 2.72 4.93 -5.71
C LYS A 81 3.84 5.75 -6.32
N GLY A 82 4.92 5.84 -5.60
CA GLY A 82 6.13 6.45 -6.06
C GLY A 82 6.18 7.94 -5.83
N PRO A 83 7.41 8.48 -5.80
CA PRO A 83 7.58 9.92 -5.86
C PRO A 83 7.36 10.26 -7.31
N SER A 84 6.31 10.52 -7.60
CA SER A 84 6.03 10.90 -8.97
C SER A 84 6.94 12.04 -9.44
N LYS A 85 7.33 12.06 -8.94
CA LYS A 85 7.95 12.84 -9.16
C LYS A 85 8.88 13.30 -9.53
N LYS A 86 8.78 13.20 -9.76
CA LYS A 86 9.52 13.50 -10.07
C LYS A 86 10.03 14.00 -10.62
N LYS A 87 10.16 14.11 -10.89
CA LYS A 87 10.75 14.40 -11.36
C LYS A 87 11.03 15.09 -11.73
N THR A 88 10.93 15.36 -11.73
CA THR A 88 11.30 15.89 -12.12
C THR A 88 11.73 16.07 -12.40
#